data_a7d844bdf65e121467ff3e9eed39abab
#
_entry.id   a7d844bdf65e121467ff3e9eed39abab
#
_cell.length_a   1.000
_cell.length_b   1.000
_cell.length_c   1.000
_cell.angle_alpha   90.00
_cell.angle_beta   90.00
_cell.angle_gamma   90.00
#
_symmetry.space_group_name_H-M   'P 1'
#
loop_
_entity.id
_entity.type
_entity.pdbx_description
1 polymer ?
#
loop_
_entity_poly.entity_id
_entity_poly.type
_entity_poly.pdbx_seq_one_letter_code
_entity_poly.pdbx_strand_id
1 'polypeptide(L)'
;MIKKTFGLAALAAVTFAGVAEARDQINIVGSSTVYPFATVVAEQFGKTSGFKTPKIESTGSGGGLKLFCAGVGVEHPDVTNASRRIKASEVKKCAKNGVTEVVEIKIGYDGIVFANSKKSPQMKLTLKQMFLALAKQVPEGNQDGGKLIANPNKTWSDVDPSLPNMKIEVLGPPPTSGTRDAFNELAIEGGCKTFPTLKAMKKKDKKTYKALCRGIREDGAYIEAGENDNLIVQKLEANPNAYGVFGYSFLDQNADKIQGSLINGVAPEFENIAAQKYPVSRPLYFYVKKAHVGTIPGMKEYVAEFTSEKTWGEEGYLADRGLIPMPDAERKKFRTDGAALNNLSM
;
A
#
# COMPACT_ATOMS: atom_id res chain seq x y z
N MET A 1 -77.69 -10.59 41.91
CA MET A 1 -76.95 -9.40 41.52
C MET A 1 -75.46 -9.73 41.65
N ILE A 2 -74.76 -9.99 40.54
CA ILE A 2 -73.37 -10.38 40.53
C ILE A 2 -72.56 -9.17 40.02
N LYS A 3 -71.71 -8.58 40.86
CA LYS A 3 -70.81 -7.50 40.49
C LYS A 3 -69.52 -8.10 39.87
N LYS A 4 -69.28 -7.80 38.60
CA LYS A 4 -68.02 -8.12 37.91
C LYS A 4 -67.02 -6.98 38.15
N THR A 5 -65.98 -7.28 38.88
CA THR A 5 -64.83 -6.41 39.03
C THR A 5 -63.86 -6.69 37.88
N PHE A 6 -63.58 -5.68 37.00
CA PHE A 6 -62.53 -5.69 35.96
C PHE A 6 -61.22 -5.26 36.61
N GLY A 7 -60.30 -6.18 36.70
CA GLY A 7 -58.88 -5.87 37.06
C GLY A 7 -58.10 -5.40 35.82
N LEU A 8 -57.58 -4.18 35.88
CA LEU A 8 -56.71 -3.60 34.91
C LEU A 8 -55.24 -4.14 35.14
N ALA A 9 -54.78 -5.03 34.28
CA ALA A 9 -53.42 -5.47 34.33
C ALA A 9 -52.55 -4.46 33.49
N ALA A 10 -51.76 -3.64 34.19
CA ALA A 10 -50.78 -2.77 33.55
C ALA A 10 -49.57 -3.59 33.11
N LEU A 11 -49.39 -3.78 31.80
CA LEU A 11 -48.20 -4.40 31.20
C LEU A 11 -47.07 -3.37 31.19
N ALA A 12 -46.12 -3.49 32.11
CA ALA A 12 -44.89 -2.71 32.10
C ALA A 12 -43.98 -3.24 30.98
N ALA A 13 -43.89 -2.51 29.87
CA ALA A 13 -42.91 -2.78 28.80
C ALA A 13 -41.51 -2.34 29.29
N VAL A 14 -40.70 -3.30 29.72
CA VAL A 14 -39.29 -3.09 30.02
C VAL A 14 -38.56 -2.99 28.67
N THR A 15 -38.29 -1.76 28.22
CA THR A 15 -37.40 -1.51 27.10
C THR A 15 -35.96 -1.85 27.53
N PHE A 16 -35.47 -3.01 27.12
CA PHE A 16 -34.05 -3.30 27.14
C PHE A 16 -33.38 -2.36 26.13
N ALA A 17 -32.92 -1.19 26.58
CA ALA A 17 -31.93 -0.44 25.89
C ALA A 17 -30.63 -1.29 25.92
N GLY A 18 -30.39 -2.05 24.87
CA GLY A 18 -29.12 -2.74 24.68
C GLY A 18 -28.03 -1.70 24.73
N VAL A 19 -27.24 -1.69 25.81
CA VAL A 19 -26.00 -0.93 25.88
C VAL A 19 -25.13 -1.56 24.80
N ALA A 20 -24.93 -0.87 23.68
CA ALA A 20 -23.93 -1.25 22.72
C ALA A 20 -22.58 -1.21 23.45
N GLU A 21 -22.05 -2.38 23.81
CA GLU A 21 -20.78 -2.50 24.50
C GLU A 21 -19.71 -1.89 23.61
N ALA A 22 -19.12 -0.79 24.05
CA ALA A 22 -18.07 -0.12 23.31
C ALA A 22 -16.93 -1.11 23.12
N ARG A 23 -16.57 -1.36 21.89
CA ARG A 23 -15.43 -2.22 21.54
C ARG A 23 -14.16 -1.68 22.22
N ASP A 24 -13.41 -2.56 22.88
CA ASP A 24 -12.21 -2.23 23.67
C ASP A 24 -10.89 -2.40 22.86
N GLN A 25 -11.01 -2.55 21.54
CA GLN A 25 -9.91 -2.82 20.64
C GLN A 25 -10.06 -1.96 19.37
N ILE A 26 -8.96 -1.30 18.96
CA ILE A 26 -8.92 -0.52 17.71
C ILE A 26 -9.06 -1.47 16.51
N ASN A 27 -9.92 -1.13 15.56
CA ASN A 27 -10.12 -1.85 14.32
C ASN A 27 -9.56 -1.04 13.14
N ILE A 28 -8.59 -1.60 12.45
CA ILE A 28 -7.84 -0.98 11.34
C ILE A 28 -8.06 -1.81 10.07
N VAL A 29 -8.40 -1.16 8.97
CA VAL A 29 -8.56 -1.81 7.66
C VAL A 29 -7.74 -1.08 6.61
N GLY A 30 -7.49 -1.67 5.45
CA GLY A 30 -6.97 -0.90 4.32
C GLY A 30 -5.82 -1.53 3.56
N SER A 31 -4.84 -0.70 3.25
CA SER A 31 -3.74 -0.99 2.33
C SER A 31 -2.93 -2.24 2.72
N SER A 32 -2.77 -3.17 1.78
CA SER A 32 -1.85 -4.31 1.89
C SER A 32 -0.38 -3.87 2.03
N THR A 33 -0.01 -2.75 1.40
CA THR A 33 1.35 -2.18 1.50
C THR A 33 1.64 -1.61 2.89
N VAL A 34 0.66 -0.96 3.52
CA VAL A 34 0.82 -0.38 4.87
C VAL A 34 0.64 -1.47 5.95
N TYR A 35 -0.03 -2.56 5.62
CA TYR A 35 -0.34 -3.66 6.55
C TYR A 35 0.87 -4.14 7.35
N PRO A 36 2.03 -4.49 6.75
CA PRO A 36 3.19 -4.97 7.52
C PRO A 36 3.72 -3.91 8.51
N PHE A 37 3.77 -2.65 8.12
CA PHE A 37 4.20 -1.56 9.01
C PHE A 37 3.21 -1.36 10.16
N ALA A 38 1.92 -1.28 9.85
CA ALA A 38 0.87 -1.10 10.85
C ALA A 38 0.82 -2.28 11.84
N THR A 39 1.09 -3.52 11.37
CA THR A 39 1.13 -4.72 12.22
C THR A 39 2.26 -4.61 13.26
N VAL A 40 3.46 -4.23 12.85
CA VAL A 40 4.59 -4.05 13.78
C VAL A 40 4.28 -2.98 14.83
N VAL A 41 3.68 -1.84 14.41
CA VAL A 41 3.27 -0.78 15.36
C VAL A 41 2.17 -1.28 16.30
N ALA A 42 1.19 -2.01 15.80
CA ALA A 42 0.10 -2.56 16.61
C ALA A 42 0.61 -3.57 17.67
N GLU A 43 1.53 -4.44 17.28
CA GLU A 43 2.17 -5.39 18.20
C GLU A 43 2.99 -4.67 19.28
N GLN A 44 3.79 -3.68 18.90
CA GLN A 44 4.57 -2.87 19.83
C GLN A 44 3.64 -2.10 20.78
N PHE A 45 2.60 -1.46 20.24
CA PHE A 45 1.59 -0.76 21.02
C PHE A 45 0.91 -1.68 22.04
N GLY A 46 0.46 -2.87 21.63
CA GLY A 46 -0.18 -3.83 22.53
C GLY A 46 0.75 -4.32 23.66
N LYS A 47 2.07 -4.39 23.39
CA LYS A 47 3.08 -4.79 24.40
C LYS A 47 3.41 -3.68 25.42
N THR A 48 3.31 -2.41 25.04
CA THR A 48 3.87 -1.30 25.82
C THR A 48 2.86 -0.32 26.38
N SER A 49 1.63 -0.27 25.83
CA SER A 49 0.65 0.77 26.18
C SER A 49 -0.39 0.35 27.25
N GLY A 50 -0.52 -0.93 27.54
CA GLY A 50 -1.61 -1.46 28.38
C GLY A 50 -2.98 -1.57 27.68
N PHE A 51 -3.09 -1.16 26.43
CA PHE A 51 -4.29 -1.36 25.60
C PHE A 51 -4.21 -2.67 24.82
N LYS A 52 -5.35 -3.16 24.33
CA LYS A 52 -5.38 -4.34 23.45
C LYS A 52 -4.67 -4.04 22.13
N THR A 53 -3.94 -5.03 21.64
CA THR A 53 -3.31 -4.96 20.30
C THR A 53 -4.38 -4.68 19.24
N PRO A 54 -4.25 -3.63 18.41
CA PRO A 54 -5.19 -3.33 17.34
C PRO A 54 -5.39 -4.50 16.37
N LYS A 55 -6.64 -4.72 15.96
CA LYS A 55 -6.96 -5.67 14.89
C LYS A 55 -6.76 -5.01 13.54
N ILE A 56 -6.00 -5.65 12.64
CA ILE A 56 -5.69 -5.11 11.32
C ILE A 56 -6.15 -6.08 10.23
N GLU A 57 -6.87 -5.57 9.23
CA GLU A 57 -7.32 -6.33 8.08
C GLU A 57 -6.85 -5.69 6.76
N SER A 58 -6.22 -6.50 5.92
CA SER A 58 -5.79 -6.07 4.57
C SER A 58 -6.96 -6.14 3.59
N THR A 59 -7.55 -4.99 3.26
CA THR A 59 -8.69 -4.86 2.33
C THR A 59 -8.36 -4.05 1.08
N GLY A 60 -7.10 -3.61 0.97
CA GLY A 60 -6.61 -2.64 -0.01
C GLY A 60 -7.10 -1.21 0.29
N SER A 61 -6.35 -0.18 -0.14
CA SER A 61 -6.66 1.23 0.18
C SER A 61 -8.09 1.65 -0.19
N GLY A 62 -8.60 1.20 -1.34
CA GLY A 62 -9.96 1.56 -1.77
C GLY A 62 -11.06 0.82 -1.01
N GLY A 63 -10.80 -0.43 -0.61
CA GLY A 63 -11.69 -1.23 0.24
C GLY A 63 -11.78 -0.65 1.64
N GLY A 64 -10.63 -0.38 2.26
CA GLY A 64 -10.54 0.21 3.58
C GLY A 64 -11.23 1.57 3.67
N LEU A 65 -10.94 2.48 2.75
CA LEU A 65 -11.62 3.79 2.68
C LEU A 65 -13.14 3.65 2.49
N LYS A 66 -13.61 2.64 1.72
CA LYS A 66 -15.04 2.39 1.58
C LYS A 66 -15.68 1.96 2.89
N LEU A 67 -15.04 1.07 3.66
CA LEU A 67 -15.51 0.60 4.97
C LEU A 67 -15.44 1.72 6.02
N PHE A 68 -14.31 2.44 6.06
CA PHE A 68 -14.10 3.57 6.97
C PHE A 68 -15.15 4.68 6.78
N CYS A 69 -15.47 5.03 5.53
CA CYS A 69 -16.47 6.05 5.20
C CYS A 69 -17.91 5.52 5.22
N ALA A 70 -18.20 4.33 5.75
CA ALA A 70 -19.53 3.78 5.76
C ALA A 70 -20.42 4.34 6.89
N GLY A 71 -19.81 4.80 8.01
CA GLY A 71 -20.53 5.38 9.16
C GLY A 71 -19.59 5.70 10.32
N VAL A 72 -20.19 6.21 11.42
CA VAL A 72 -19.50 6.60 12.66
C VAL A 72 -19.77 5.66 13.83
N GLY A 73 -20.61 4.64 13.70
CA GLY A 73 -20.88 3.66 14.76
C GLY A 73 -19.66 2.76 15.02
N VAL A 74 -19.60 2.16 16.21
CA VAL A 74 -18.50 1.28 16.64
C VAL A 74 -18.37 -0.01 15.81
N GLU A 75 -19.37 -0.32 15.01
CA GLU A 75 -19.36 -1.41 14.01
C GLU A 75 -18.50 -1.09 12.79
N HIS A 76 -18.14 0.19 12.59
CA HIS A 76 -17.26 0.64 11.51
C HIS A 76 -15.81 0.76 11.97
N PRO A 77 -14.83 0.66 11.04
CA PRO A 77 -13.40 0.81 11.38
C PRO A 77 -13.06 2.19 11.96
N ASP A 78 -12.10 2.20 12.89
CA ASP A 78 -11.59 3.40 13.56
C ASP A 78 -10.51 4.09 12.74
N VAL A 79 -9.69 3.25 12.09
CA VAL A 79 -8.53 3.67 11.29
C VAL A 79 -8.57 2.98 9.94
N THR A 80 -8.12 3.68 8.91
CA THR A 80 -7.88 3.05 7.60
C THR A 80 -6.51 3.41 7.04
N ASN A 81 -5.78 2.38 6.62
CA ASN A 81 -4.49 2.50 5.97
C ASN A 81 -4.64 2.72 4.47
N ALA A 82 -3.80 3.56 3.88
CA ALA A 82 -3.82 3.80 2.45
C ALA A 82 -2.42 4.04 1.87
N SER A 83 -2.13 3.43 0.71
CA SER A 83 -0.90 3.64 -0.06
C SER A 83 -1.06 4.74 -1.13
N ARG A 84 -1.91 5.68 -0.87
CA ARG A 84 -2.15 6.93 -1.60
C ARG A 84 -2.97 7.87 -0.75
N ARG A 85 -2.92 9.16 -1.04
CA ARG A 85 -3.82 10.11 -0.38
C ARG A 85 -5.30 9.78 -0.67
N ILE A 86 -6.17 10.03 0.29
CA ILE A 86 -7.62 9.96 0.12
C ILE A 86 -8.08 10.91 -0.98
N LYS A 87 -9.06 10.51 -1.78
CA LYS A 87 -9.58 11.32 -2.89
C LYS A 87 -10.72 12.23 -2.42
N ALA A 88 -10.87 13.39 -3.06
CA ALA A 88 -12.01 14.29 -2.77
C ALA A 88 -13.38 13.60 -2.86
N SER A 89 -13.54 12.65 -3.79
CA SER A 89 -14.77 11.84 -3.91
C SER A 89 -14.99 10.89 -2.72
N GLU A 90 -13.92 10.40 -2.09
CA GLU A 90 -13.99 9.55 -0.91
C GLU A 90 -14.29 10.40 0.33
N VAL A 91 -13.70 11.59 0.47
CA VAL A 91 -14.03 12.55 1.53
C VAL A 91 -15.51 12.96 1.45
N LYS A 92 -16.02 13.28 0.26
CA LYS A 92 -17.46 13.56 0.05
C LYS A 92 -18.34 12.39 0.47
N LYS A 93 -17.92 11.14 0.20
CA LYS A 93 -18.64 9.94 0.63
C LYS A 93 -18.61 9.77 2.14
N CYS A 94 -17.48 10.00 2.79
CA CYS A 94 -17.33 10.01 4.24
C CYS A 94 -18.34 11.00 4.85
N ALA A 95 -18.33 12.25 4.42
CA ALA A 95 -19.20 13.31 4.92
C ALA A 95 -20.69 12.96 4.74
N LYS A 96 -21.09 12.38 3.59
CA LYS A 96 -22.46 11.94 3.33
C LYS A 96 -22.96 10.91 4.35
N ASN A 97 -22.04 10.09 4.89
CA ASN A 97 -22.35 9.05 5.87
C ASN A 97 -22.02 9.48 7.32
N GLY A 98 -21.89 10.79 7.60
CA GLY A 98 -21.66 11.34 8.93
C GLY A 98 -20.19 11.34 9.38
N VAL A 99 -19.26 10.78 8.60
CA VAL A 99 -17.81 10.82 8.90
C VAL A 99 -17.25 12.14 8.38
N THR A 100 -17.42 13.20 9.17
CA THR A 100 -17.06 14.58 8.79
C THR A 100 -15.68 15.00 9.30
N GLU A 101 -15.21 14.39 10.40
CA GLU A 101 -13.93 14.68 11.01
C GLU A 101 -12.97 13.50 10.83
N VAL A 102 -11.99 13.71 9.94
CA VAL A 102 -10.99 12.71 9.58
C VAL A 102 -9.59 13.32 9.80
N VAL A 103 -8.76 12.65 10.59
CA VAL A 103 -7.35 13.03 10.76
C VAL A 103 -6.51 12.29 9.71
N GLU A 104 -5.66 13.01 8.99
CA GLU A 104 -4.75 12.45 7.98
C GLU A 104 -3.33 12.39 8.54
N ILE A 105 -2.73 11.21 8.56
CA ILE A 105 -1.32 11.02 8.93
C ILE A 105 -0.59 10.36 7.77
N LYS A 106 0.35 11.09 7.17
CA LYS A 106 1.34 10.52 6.26
C LYS A 106 2.43 9.87 7.11
N ILE A 107 2.81 8.63 6.77
CA ILE A 107 3.74 7.85 7.61
C ILE A 107 5.13 7.70 6.99
N GLY A 108 5.28 7.96 5.72
CA GLY A 108 6.52 7.78 4.96
C GLY A 108 6.23 7.47 3.51
N TYR A 109 7.21 6.86 2.87
CA TYR A 109 7.11 6.47 1.47
C TYR A 109 7.40 4.98 1.31
N ASP A 110 6.86 4.42 0.24
CA ASP A 110 7.18 3.10 -0.30
C ASP A 110 7.85 3.31 -1.66
N GLY A 111 9.05 2.80 -1.84
CA GLY A 111 9.80 2.85 -3.09
C GLY A 111 10.24 1.44 -3.47
N ILE A 112 9.80 0.98 -4.65
CA ILE A 112 10.17 -0.33 -5.18
C ILE A 112 11.22 -0.13 -6.26
N VAL A 113 12.36 -0.77 -6.09
CA VAL A 113 13.47 -0.67 -7.04
C VAL A 113 13.49 -1.85 -8.01
N PHE A 114 14.02 -1.59 -9.19
CA PHE A 114 14.43 -2.59 -10.14
C PHE A 114 15.94 -2.47 -10.26
N ALA A 115 16.68 -3.44 -9.73
CA ALA A 115 18.12 -3.34 -9.51
C ALA A 115 18.91 -4.51 -10.09
N ASN A 116 20.19 -4.32 -10.35
CA ASN A 116 21.12 -5.35 -10.78
C ASN A 116 22.48 -5.18 -10.10
N SER A 117 23.34 -6.18 -10.24
CA SER A 117 24.74 -6.10 -9.79
C SER A 117 25.49 -4.96 -10.48
N LYS A 118 26.35 -4.25 -9.76
CA LYS A 118 27.30 -3.27 -10.33
C LYS A 118 28.32 -3.88 -11.29
N LYS A 119 28.44 -5.21 -11.32
CA LYS A 119 29.28 -5.92 -12.31
C LYS A 119 28.70 -5.88 -13.73
N SER A 120 27.43 -5.48 -13.88
CA SER A 120 26.75 -5.30 -15.17
C SER A 120 26.32 -3.83 -15.36
N PRO A 121 26.11 -3.37 -16.60
CA PRO A 121 25.67 -2.00 -16.87
C PRO A 121 24.34 -1.68 -16.19
N GLN A 122 24.20 -0.42 -15.73
CA GLN A 122 22.94 0.08 -15.19
C GLN A 122 21.88 0.13 -16.29
N MET A 123 20.72 -0.46 -16.03
CA MET A 123 19.60 -0.46 -16.97
C MET A 123 18.83 0.86 -16.94
N LYS A 124 18.37 1.28 -18.11
CA LYS A 124 17.46 2.42 -18.29
C LYS A 124 16.18 1.91 -18.91
N LEU A 125 15.08 1.91 -18.17
CA LEU A 125 13.80 1.35 -18.58
C LEU A 125 12.68 2.40 -18.51
N THR A 126 11.69 2.21 -19.36
CA THR A 126 10.40 2.86 -19.19
C THR A 126 9.42 1.90 -18.50
N LEU A 127 8.36 2.44 -17.88
CA LEU A 127 7.27 1.61 -17.36
C LEU A 127 6.64 0.75 -18.47
N LYS A 128 6.58 1.26 -19.73
CA LYS A 128 6.09 0.49 -20.88
C LYS A 128 6.95 -0.75 -21.12
N GLN A 129 8.28 -0.60 -21.14
CA GLN A 129 9.20 -1.72 -21.32
C GLN A 129 9.10 -2.73 -20.17
N MET A 130 8.93 -2.27 -18.91
CA MET A 130 8.72 -3.17 -17.76
C MET A 130 7.43 -4.00 -17.91
N PHE A 131 6.33 -3.38 -18.35
CA PHE A 131 5.08 -4.10 -18.65
C PHE A 131 5.30 -5.12 -19.77
N LEU A 132 5.90 -4.74 -20.88
CA LEU A 132 6.17 -5.64 -22.00
C LEU A 132 7.11 -6.79 -21.65
N ALA A 133 8.06 -6.57 -20.73
CA ALA A 133 8.98 -7.62 -20.26
C ALA A 133 8.27 -8.63 -19.33
N LEU A 134 7.42 -8.17 -18.41
CA LEU A 134 7.01 -8.94 -17.24
C LEU A 134 5.52 -9.25 -17.16
N ALA A 135 4.67 -8.60 -17.94
CA ALA A 135 3.24 -8.91 -17.92
C ALA A 135 2.96 -10.32 -18.49
N LYS A 136 1.95 -10.99 -17.94
CA LYS A 136 1.49 -12.32 -18.38
C LYS A 136 1.00 -12.30 -19.84
N GLN A 137 0.33 -11.22 -20.22
CA GLN A 137 -0.18 -10.98 -21.57
C GLN A 137 0.23 -9.57 -22.02
N VAL A 138 0.54 -9.46 -23.31
CA VAL A 138 0.92 -8.20 -23.95
C VAL A 138 0.18 -8.04 -25.28
N PRO A 139 0.03 -6.81 -25.81
CA PRO A 139 -0.46 -6.61 -27.16
C PRO A 139 0.51 -7.21 -28.20
N GLU A 140 0.00 -7.92 -29.17
CA GLU A 140 0.77 -8.50 -30.27
C GLU A 140 1.59 -7.41 -30.98
N GLY A 141 2.84 -7.72 -31.28
CA GLY A 141 3.80 -6.78 -31.84
C GLY A 141 4.18 -5.63 -30.91
N ASN A 142 3.88 -5.72 -29.60
CA ASN A 142 4.15 -4.68 -28.60
C ASN A 142 3.48 -3.32 -28.93
N GLN A 143 2.39 -3.33 -29.72
CA GLN A 143 1.70 -2.12 -30.21
C GLN A 143 0.31 -1.94 -29.61
N ASP A 144 -0.12 -0.69 -29.46
CA ASP A 144 -1.48 -0.39 -28.97
C ASP A 144 -2.54 -0.89 -29.97
N GLY A 145 -3.61 -1.50 -29.46
CA GLY A 145 -4.67 -2.11 -30.27
C GLY A 145 -4.36 -3.51 -30.78
N GLY A 146 -3.15 -4.02 -30.59
CA GLY A 146 -2.80 -5.41 -30.90
C GLY A 146 -3.64 -6.41 -30.07
N LYS A 147 -3.90 -7.59 -30.65
CA LYS A 147 -4.55 -8.70 -29.94
C LYS A 147 -3.74 -9.04 -28.70
N LEU A 148 -4.41 -9.31 -27.58
CA LEU A 148 -3.73 -9.77 -26.38
C LEU A 148 -3.28 -11.22 -26.54
N ILE A 149 -1.99 -11.44 -26.39
CA ILE A 149 -1.33 -12.75 -26.49
C ILE A 149 -0.52 -13.03 -25.22
N ALA A 150 -0.22 -14.31 -24.97
CA ALA A 150 0.78 -14.68 -23.98
C ALA A 150 2.11 -13.98 -24.32
N ASN A 151 2.83 -13.49 -23.31
CA ASN A 151 4.03 -12.69 -23.55
C ASN A 151 5.11 -13.48 -24.28
N PRO A 152 5.49 -13.12 -25.51
CA PRO A 152 6.48 -13.85 -26.31
C PRO A 152 7.93 -13.39 -26.04
N ASN A 153 8.11 -12.22 -25.38
CA ASN A 153 9.42 -11.60 -25.23
C ASN A 153 10.31 -12.46 -24.31
N LYS A 154 11.45 -12.92 -24.82
CA LYS A 154 12.44 -13.76 -24.09
C LYS A 154 13.64 -12.95 -23.65
N THR A 155 14.03 -11.96 -24.43
CA THR A 155 15.15 -11.07 -24.20
C THR A 155 14.69 -9.63 -24.03
N TRP A 156 15.52 -8.79 -23.44
CA TRP A 156 15.24 -7.37 -23.34
C TRP A 156 15.16 -6.70 -24.73
N SER A 157 15.95 -7.18 -25.70
CA SER A 157 15.89 -6.69 -27.09
C SER A 157 14.60 -7.08 -27.82
N ASP A 158 13.88 -8.14 -27.39
CA ASP A 158 12.54 -8.45 -27.92
C ASP A 158 11.49 -7.41 -27.46
N VAL A 159 11.72 -6.81 -26.31
CA VAL A 159 10.88 -5.73 -25.76
C VAL A 159 11.12 -4.43 -26.52
N ASP A 160 12.38 -4.10 -26.73
CA ASP A 160 12.84 -2.90 -27.42
C ASP A 160 14.25 -3.14 -27.99
N PRO A 161 14.49 -2.98 -29.31
CA PRO A 161 15.80 -3.21 -29.93
C PRO A 161 16.94 -2.36 -29.36
N SER A 162 16.63 -1.26 -28.66
CA SER A 162 17.64 -0.42 -27.98
C SER A 162 18.16 -1.04 -26.68
N LEU A 163 17.49 -2.06 -26.15
CA LEU A 163 17.87 -2.76 -24.92
C LEU A 163 18.85 -3.91 -25.23
N PRO A 164 19.64 -4.37 -24.24
CA PRO A 164 20.59 -5.45 -24.44
C PRO A 164 19.93 -6.75 -24.90
N ASN A 165 20.63 -7.48 -25.78
CA ASN A 165 20.21 -8.84 -26.15
C ASN A 165 20.57 -9.84 -25.02
N MET A 166 19.87 -9.71 -23.89
CA MET A 166 20.04 -10.53 -22.70
C MET A 166 18.69 -11.14 -22.32
N LYS A 167 18.71 -12.37 -21.82
CA LYS A 167 17.52 -13.04 -21.29
C LYS A 167 16.85 -12.20 -20.21
N ILE A 168 15.54 -12.11 -20.27
CA ILE A 168 14.75 -11.52 -19.18
C ILE A 168 14.77 -12.52 -18.02
N GLU A 169 15.45 -12.14 -16.93
CA GLU A 169 15.51 -12.90 -15.69
C GLU A 169 15.37 -11.93 -14.51
N VAL A 170 14.23 -11.99 -13.83
CA VAL A 170 13.88 -11.06 -12.76
C VAL A 170 13.52 -11.84 -11.51
N LEU A 171 14.23 -11.57 -10.44
CA LEU A 171 14.01 -12.12 -9.11
C LEU A 171 13.14 -11.16 -8.32
N GLY A 172 12.09 -11.63 -7.69
CA GLY A 172 11.26 -10.75 -6.87
C GLY A 172 10.41 -11.49 -5.87
N PRO A 173 9.67 -10.76 -5.02
CA PRO A 173 8.87 -11.36 -3.97
C PRO A 173 7.64 -12.11 -4.51
N PRO A 174 7.09 -13.06 -3.73
CA PRO A 174 5.93 -13.86 -4.10
C PRO A 174 4.63 -13.02 -4.10
N PRO A 175 3.50 -13.55 -4.61
CA PRO A 175 2.21 -12.86 -4.66
C PRO A 175 1.64 -12.42 -3.31
N THR A 176 2.10 -13.00 -2.21
CA THR A 176 1.73 -12.64 -0.83
C THR A 176 2.35 -11.33 -0.36
N SER A 177 3.42 -10.87 -1.02
CA SER A 177 4.19 -9.69 -0.63
C SER A 177 3.51 -8.37 -0.97
N GLY A 178 3.53 -7.43 -0.02
CA GLY A 178 3.12 -6.03 -0.25
C GLY A 178 4.00 -5.31 -1.28
N THR A 179 5.30 -5.65 -1.35
CA THR A 179 6.26 -5.16 -2.37
C THR A 179 5.84 -5.64 -3.76
N ARG A 180 5.43 -6.90 -3.91
CA ARG A 180 4.89 -7.43 -5.16
C ARG A 180 3.63 -6.70 -5.60
N ASP A 181 2.69 -6.45 -4.68
CA ASP A 181 1.48 -5.68 -4.96
C ASP A 181 1.81 -4.25 -5.41
N ALA A 182 2.76 -3.59 -4.74
CA ALA A 182 3.23 -2.26 -5.09
C ALA A 182 3.85 -2.24 -6.50
N PHE A 183 4.74 -3.18 -6.80
CA PHE A 183 5.36 -3.33 -8.10
C PHE A 183 4.31 -3.54 -9.21
N ASN A 184 3.36 -4.45 -8.98
CA ASN A 184 2.28 -4.70 -9.94
C ASN A 184 1.41 -3.47 -10.19
N GLU A 185 1.15 -2.66 -9.16
CA GLU A 185 0.33 -1.44 -9.30
C GLU A 185 1.09 -0.29 -9.95
N LEU A 186 2.33 -0.05 -9.54
CA LEU A 186 3.09 1.13 -9.96
C LEU A 186 3.83 0.88 -11.28
N ALA A 187 4.54 -0.24 -11.40
CA ALA A 187 5.34 -0.54 -12.58
C ALA A 187 4.52 -1.22 -13.68
N ILE A 188 3.88 -2.35 -13.38
CA ILE A 188 3.20 -3.15 -14.43
C ILE A 188 1.91 -2.46 -14.90
N GLU A 189 0.99 -2.08 -13.99
CA GLU A 189 -0.19 -1.28 -14.36
C GLU A 189 0.21 0.10 -14.89
N GLY A 190 1.32 0.68 -14.36
CA GLY A 190 1.89 1.93 -14.87
C GLY A 190 2.25 1.84 -16.35
N GLY A 191 2.94 0.79 -16.76
CA GLY A 191 3.28 0.51 -18.15
C GLY A 191 2.06 0.14 -19.01
N CYS A 192 1.15 -0.67 -18.49
CA CYS A 192 -0.11 -1.01 -19.16
C CYS A 192 -0.92 0.25 -19.52
N LYS A 193 -0.94 1.26 -18.67
CA LYS A 193 -1.64 2.55 -18.91
C LYS A 193 -1.06 3.37 -20.07
N THR A 194 0.16 3.06 -20.52
CA THR A 194 0.75 3.75 -21.68
C THR A 194 0.12 3.32 -23.00
N PHE A 195 -0.67 2.23 -22.98
CA PHE A 195 -1.48 1.76 -24.11
C PHE A 195 -2.90 2.34 -23.97
N PRO A 196 -3.31 3.29 -24.84
CA PRO A 196 -4.64 3.92 -24.77
C PRO A 196 -5.80 2.93 -24.77
N THR A 197 -5.75 1.87 -25.59
CA THR A 197 -6.78 0.82 -25.65
C THR A 197 -6.91 0.07 -24.33
N LEU A 198 -5.81 -0.34 -23.72
CA LEU A 198 -5.81 -1.01 -22.42
C LEU A 198 -6.27 -0.06 -21.29
N LYS A 199 -5.83 1.20 -21.32
CA LYS A 199 -6.28 2.21 -20.36
C LYS A 199 -7.78 2.44 -20.41
N ALA A 200 -8.38 2.39 -21.60
CA ALA A 200 -9.83 2.56 -21.78
C ALA A 200 -10.65 1.41 -21.16
N MET A 201 -10.10 0.18 -21.11
CA MET A 201 -10.75 -0.97 -20.46
C MET A 201 -11.04 -0.71 -18.97
N LYS A 202 -10.23 0.09 -18.29
CA LYS A 202 -10.42 0.39 -16.86
C LYS A 202 -11.79 0.98 -16.52
N LYS A 203 -12.39 1.73 -17.45
CA LYS A 203 -13.74 2.31 -17.29
C LYS A 203 -14.85 1.31 -17.59
N LYS A 204 -14.61 0.36 -18.51
CA LYS A 204 -15.61 -0.61 -18.97
C LYS A 204 -15.66 -1.84 -18.06
N ASP A 205 -14.51 -2.43 -17.76
CA ASP A 205 -14.37 -3.61 -16.90
C ASP A 205 -13.09 -3.49 -16.04
N LYS A 206 -13.27 -2.96 -14.84
CA LYS A 206 -12.16 -2.75 -13.88
C LYS A 206 -11.55 -4.07 -13.40
N LYS A 207 -12.32 -5.17 -13.34
CA LYS A 207 -11.85 -6.47 -12.87
C LYS A 207 -10.90 -7.08 -13.90
N THR A 208 -11.35 -7.21 -15.15
CA THR A 208 -10.53 -7.71 -16.26
C THR A 208 -9.32 -6.83 -16.52
N TYR A 209 -9.49 -5.49 -16.49
CA TYR A 209 -8.37 -4.56 -16.58
C TYR A 209 -7.30 -4.82 -15.52
N LYS A 210 -7.67 -4.99 -14.24
CA LYS A 210 -6.70 -5.27 -13.18
C LYS A 210 -6.01 -6.62 -13.36
N ALA A 211 -6.75 -7.67 -13.72
CA ALA A 211 -6.18 -8.99 -13.97
C ALA A 211 -5.13 -8.96 -15.09
N LEU A 212 -5.41 -8.22 -16.17
CA LEU A 212 -4.49 -8.03 -17.28
C LEU A 212 -3.30 -7.15 -16.92
N CYS A 213 -3.54 -5.95 -16.40
CA CYS A 213 -2.51 -4.93 -16.20
C CYS A 213 -1.66 -5.11 -14.94
N ARG A 214 -1.97 -6.09 -14.08
CA ARG A 214 -1.20 -6.44 -12.87
C ARG A 214 -0.74 -7.89 -12.87
N GLY A 215 -1.12 -8.67 -13.89
CA GLY A 215 -0.72 -10.06 -14.02
C GLY A 215 0.74 -10.16 -14.46
N ILE A 216 1.59 -10.82 -13.66
CA ILE A 216 2.98 -11.12 -14.01
C ILE A 216 3.04 -12.52 -14.62
N ARG A 217 3.98 -12.71 -15.55
CA ARG A 217 4.24 -13.99 -16.23
C ARG A 217 4.86 -15.02 -15.29
N GLU A 218 4.57 -16.30 -15.56
CA GLU A 218 4.96 -17.44 -14.72
C GLU A 218 5.82 -18.46 -15.51
N ASP A 219 6.39 -18.03 -16.63
CA ASP A 219 7.14 -18.88 -17.57
C ASP A 219 8.66 -18.88 -17.32
N GLY A 220 9.08 -18.44 -16.12
CA GLY A 220 10.45 -18.42 -15.68
C GLY A 220 11.23 -17.12 -15.98
N ALA A 221 10.61 -16.13 -16.64
CA ALA A 221 11.22 -14.81 -16.78
C ALA A 221 11.12 -13.97 -15.47
N TYR A 222 10.06 -14.18 -14.69
CA TYR A 222 9.97 -13.72 -13.32
C TYR A 222 10.05 -14.91 -12.37
N ILE A 223 10.98 -14.85 -11.43
CA ILE A 223 11.30 -15.94 -10.48
C ILE A 223 10.96 -15.47 -9.08
N GLU A 224 10.09 -16.18 -8.39
CA GLU A 224 9.77 -15.90 -7.00
C GLU A 224 10.94 -16.30 -6.09
N ALA A 225 11.55 -15.30 -5.44
CA ALA A 225 12.78 -15.47 -4.66
C ALA A 225 12.55 -15.44 -3.14
N GLY A 226 11.28 -15.47 -2.70
CA GLY A 226 10.89 -15.41 -1.29
C GLY A 226 10.60 -13.98 -0.79
N GLU A 227 10.19 -13.89 0.46
CA GLU A 227 9.84 -12.62 1.12
C GLU A 227 11.08 -11.84 1.64
N ASN A 228 12.24 -12.49 1.70
CA ASN A 228 13.45 -11.88 2.24
C ASN A 228 14.27 -11.23 1.11
N ASP A 229 14.23 -9.91 1.04
CA ASP A 229 14.92 -9.11 0.03
C ASP A 229 16.45 -9.31 0.04
N ASN A 230 17.06 -9.64 1.19
CA ASN A 230 18.48 -9.97 1.26
C ASN A 230 18.86 -11.19 0.40
N LEU A 231 17.97 -12.16 0.24
CA LEU A 231 18.21 -13.31 -0.63
C LEU A 231 18.25 -12.89 -2.11
N ILE A 232 17.44 -11.90 -2.47
CA ILE A 232 17.45 -11.34 -3.83
C ILE A 232 18.80 -10.65 -4.07
N VAL A 233 19.26 -9.81 -3.14
CA VAL A 233 20.57 -9.12 -3.23
C VAL A 233 21.72 -10.13 -3.42
N GLN A 234 21.76 -11.18 -2.59
CA GLN A 234 22.79 -12.24 -2.71
C GLN A 234 22.75 -12.93 -4.08
N LYS A 235 21.56 -13.20 -4.61
CA LYS A 235 21.42 -13.82 -5.94
C LYS A 235 21.87 -12.89 -7.06
N LEU A 236 21.69 -11.56 -6.94
CA LEU A 236 22.18 -10.59 -7.90
C LEU A 236 23.72 -10.49 -7.90
N GLU A 237 24.37 -10.65 -6.75
CA GLU A 237 25.82 -10.71 -6.66
C GLU A 237 26.39 -11.96 -7.38
N ALA A 238 25.68 -13.10 -7.25
CA ALA A 238 26.06 -14.37 -7.88
C ALA A 238 25.72 -14.42 -9.39
N ASN A 239 24.63 -13.75 -9.82
CA ASN A 239 24.20 -13.68 -11.22
C ASN A 239 24.07 -12.22 -11.68
N PRO A 240 25.14 -11.61 -12.21
CA PRO A 240 25.13 -10.23 -12.66
C PRO A 240 24.18 -9.93 -13.83
N ASN A 241 23.67 -10.94 -14.53
CA ASN A 241 22.74 -10.80 -15.64
C ASN A 241 21.27 -10.77 -15.19
N ALA A 242 20.98 -11.09 -13.92
CA ALA A 242 19.64 -11.02 -13.36
C ALA A 242 19.32 -9.62 -12.81
N TYR A 243 18.03 -9.34 -12.73
CA TYR A 243 17.48 -8.15 -12.08
C TYR A 243 16.69 -8.56 -10.84
N GLY A 244 16.61 -7.65 -9.87
CA GLY A 244 15.86 -7.85 -8.63
C GLY A 244 14.77 -6.78 -8.45
N VAL A 245 13.65 -7.19 -7.85
CA VAL A 245 12.56 -6.31 -7.42
C VAL A 245 12.45 -6.39 -5.90
N PHE A 246 12.67 -5.27 -5.21
CA PHE A 246 12.63 -5.19 -3.75
C PHE A 246 12.51 -3.73 -3.27
N GLY A 247 12.41 -3.51 -1.95
CA GLY A 247 12.29 -2.19 -1.35
C GLY A 247 13.58 -1.36 -1.47
N TYR A 248 13.44 -0.05 -1.63
CA TYR A 248 14.55 0.91 -1.77
C TYR A 248 15.57 0.81 -0.62
N SER A 249 15.13 0.59 0.62
CA SER A 249 16.03 0.48 1.77
C SER A 249 17.11 -0.60 1.60
N PHE A 250 16.79 -1.71 0.93
CA PHE A 250 17.77 -2.76 0.61
C PHE A 250 18.74 -2.36 -0.49
N LEU A 251 18.32 -1.53 -1.45
CA LEU A 251 19.24 -0.93 -2.43
C LEU A 251 20.22 0.00 -1.72
N ASP A 252 19.74 0.85 -0.85
CA ASP A 252 20.53 1.83 -0.11
C ASP A 252 21.58 1.14 0.77
N GLN A 253 21.18 0.14 1.56
CA GLN A 253 22.05 -0.66 2.42
C GLN A 253 23.11 -1.49 1.67
N ASN A 254 22.91 -1.76 0.38
CA ASN A 254 23.81 -2.57 -0.46
C ASN A 254 24.30 -1.80 -1.69
N ALA A 255 24.37 -0.48 -1.58
CA ALA A 255 24.79 0.39 -2.68
C ALA A 255 26.23 0.20 -3.13
N ASP A 256 27.07 -0.51 -2.38
CA ASP A 256 28.40 -0.96 -2.76
C ASP A 256 28.40 -2.10 -3.81
N LYS A 257 27.36 -2.95 -3.82
CA LYS A 257 27.28 -4.20 -4.61
C LYS A 257 26.29 -4.14 -5.76
N ILE A 258 25.16 -3.48 -5.55
CA ILE A 258 24.05 -3.40 -6.50
C ILE A 258 23.74 -1.94 -6.88
N GLN A 259 23.02 -1.77 -7.97
CA GLN A 259 22.60 -0.47 -8.48
C GLN A 259 21.17 -0.52 -8.98
N GLY A 260 20.41 0.55 -8.76
CA GLY A 260 19.03 0.67 -9.23
C GLY A 260 18.98 1.14 -10.68
N SER A 261 18.06 0.58 -11.44
CA SER A 261 17.77 1.02 -12.81
C SER A 261 17.08 2.38 -12.82
N LEU A 262 17.37 3.19 -13.83
CA LEU A 262 16.58 4.39 -14.09
C LEU A 262 15.22 3.99 -14.67
N ILE A 263 14.13 4.50 -14.07
CA ILE A 263 12.78 4.27 -14.60
C ILE A 263 12.21 5.59 -15.12
N ASN A 264 11.85 5.62 -16.38
CA ASN A 264 11.49 6.84 -17.10
C ASN A 264 12.55 7.98 -16.94
N GLY A 265 13.84 7.60 -16.89
CA GLY A 265 14.94 8.53 -16.73
C GLY A 265 15.23 8.99 -15.30
N VAL A 266 14.49 8.49 -14.29
CA VAL A 266 14.65 8.89 -12.89
C VAL A 266 15.31 7.75 -12.09
N ALA A 267 16.36 8.07 -11.34
CA ALA A 267 17.05 7.14 -10.46
C ALA A 267 16.25 6.90 -9.17
N PRO A 268 16.28 5.67 -8.61
CA PRO A 268 15.70 5.36 -7.31
C PRO A 268 16.60 5.87 -6.17
N GLU A 269 16.53 7.14 -5.92
CA GLU A 269 17.24 7.86 -4.86
C GLU A 269 16.24 8.45 -3.87
N PHE A 270 16.66 8.65 -2.63
CA PHE A 270 15.80 9.15 -1.56
C PHE A 270 15.07 10.44 -1.97
N GLU A 271 15.79 11.41 -2.53
CA GLU A 271 15.23 12.70 -2.94
C GLU A 271 14.19 12.56 -4.05
N ASN A 272 14.41 11.66 -5.01
CA ASN A 272 13.48 11.38 -6.09
C ASN A 272 12.21 10.66 -5.59
N ILE A 273 12.35 9.79 -4.59
CA ILE A 273 11.25 9.08 -3.95
C ILE A 273 10.43 10.06 -3.09
N ALA A 274 11.09 10.81 -2.21
CA ALA A 274 10.46 11.80 -1.34
C ALA A 274 9.74 12.90 -2.13
N ALA A 275 10.33 13.35 -3.25
CA ALA A 275 9.72 14.31 -4.17
C ALA A 275 8.67 13.69 -5.11
N GLN A 276 8.39 12.38 -4.99
CA GLN A 276 7.48 11.62 -5.87
C GLN A 276 7.81 11.72 -7.36
N LYS A 277 9.07 11.92 -7.70
CA LYS A 277 9.59 11.93 -9.08
C LYS A 277 9.86 10.51 -9.60
N TYR A 278 10.34 9.61 -8.71
CA TYR A 278 10.57 8.22 -9.06
C TYR A 278 9.24 7.49 -9.27
N PRO A 279 8.97 6.92 -10.47
CA PRO A 279 7.62 6.48 -10.82
C PRO A 279 7.13 5.24 -10.06
N VAL A 280 8.06 4.46 -9.48
CA VAL A 280 7.72 3.25 -8.70
C VAL A 280 7.80 3.55 -7.20
N SER A 281 7.30 4.72 -6.81
CA SER A 281 7.19 5.14 -5.42
C SER A 281 5.82 5.76 -5.13
N ARG A 282 5.46 5.80 -3.84
CA ARG A 282 4.20 6.38 -3.37
C ARG A 282 4.25 6.76 -1.91
N PRO A 283 3.53 7.80 -1.48
CA PRO A 283 3.36 8.12 -0.07
C PRO A 283 2.37 7.15 0.58
N LEU A 284 2.64 6.85 1.84
CA LEU A 284 1.81 5.98 2.69
C LEU A 284 1.11 6.80 3.76
N TYR A 285 -0.13 6.42 4.08
CA TYR A 285 -0.99 7.14 5.02
C TYR A 285 -1.76 6.18 5.92
N PHE A 286 -2.18 6.69 7.07
CA PHE A 286 -3.39 6.21 7.73
C PHE A 286 -4.32 7.39 8.04
N TYR A 287 -5.60 7.07 8.17
CA TYR A 287 -6.66 8.03 8.48
C TYR A 287 -7.38 7.59 9.74
N VAL A 288 -7.60 8.53 10.68
CA VAL A 288 -8.27 8.28 11.95
C VAL A 288 -9.66 8.90 11.92
N LYS A 289 -10.67 8.14 12.35
CA LYS A 289 -12.03 8.64 12.54
C LYS A 289 -12.10 9.35 13.89
N LYS A 290 -12.11 10.68 13.88
CA LYS A 290 -12.04 11.50 15.10
C LYS A 290 -13.22 11.25 16.03
N ALA A 291 -14.41 10.98 15.49
CA ALA A 291 -15.60 10.65 16.26
C ALA A 291 -15.46 9.39 17.15
N HIS A 292 -14.51 8.51 16.87
CA HIS A 292 -14.24 7.32 17.67
C HIS A 292 -13.22 7.57 18.80
N VAL A 293 -12.52 8.70 18.77
CA VAL A 293 -11.55 9.05 19.82
C VAL A 293 -12.29 9.35 21.13
N GLY A 294 -11.88 8.67 22.19
CA GLY A 294 -12.57 8.73 23.48
C GLY A 294 -13.69 7.68 23.66
N THR A 295 -14.22 7.11 22.57
CA THR A 295 -15.15 5.97 22.62
C THR A 295 -14.39 4.66 22.54
N ILE A 296 -13.42 4.57 21.62
CA ILE A 296 -12.53 3.41 21.48
C ILE A 296 -11.22 3.70 22.25
N PRO A 297 -10.85 2.85 23.23
CA PRO A 297 -9.67 3.06 24.04
C PRO A 297 -8.36 3.03 23.24
N GLY A 298 -7.38 3.86 23.62
CA GLY A 298 -6.02 3.81 23.08
C GLY A 298 -5.80 4.46 21.73
N MET A 299 -6.81 5.12 21.14
CA MET A 299 -6.64 5.70 19.78
C MET A 299 -5.63 6.85 19.73
N LYS A 300 -5.60 7.74 20.75
CA LYS A 300 -4.58 8.81 20.81
C LYS A 300 -3.19 8.24 21.02
N GLU A 301 -3.08 7.25 21.87
CA GLU A 301 -1.83 6.56 22.21
C GLU A 301 -1.31 5.77 20.99
N TYR A 302 -2.17 5.18 20.19
CA TYR A 302 -1.78 4.52 18.93
C TYR A 302 -1.23 5.53 17.90
N VAL A 303 -1.88 6.70 17.77
CA VAL A 303 -1.38 7.78 16.93
C VAL A 303 -0.03 8.26 17.43
N ALA A 304 0.14 8.46 18.75
CA ALA A 304 1.39 8.88 19.37
C ALA A 304 2.52 7.84 19.17
N GLU A 305 2.22 6.54 19.36
CA GLU A 305 3.19 5.46 19.10
C GLU A 305 3.62 5.47 17.63
N PHE A 306 2.68 5.49 16.70
CA PHE A 306 2.98 5.47 15.27
C PHE A 306 3.81 6.69 14.85
N THR A 307 3.52 7.87 15.40
CA THR A 307 4.18 9.12 15.03
C THR A 307 5.42 9.46 15.87
N SER A 308 5.91 8.52 16.67
CA SER A 308 7.14 8.72 17.47
C SER A 308 8.39 8.52 16.59
N GLU A 309 9.50 9.24 16.90
CA GLU A 309 10.76 9.08 16.16
C GLU A 309 11.33 7.65 16.26
N LYS A 310 11.13 6.97 17.39
CA LYS A 310 11.53 5.56 17.55
C LYS A 310 10.77 4.62 16.61
N THR A 311 9.61 5.05 16.09
CA THR A 311 8.78 4.27 15.17
C THR A 311 9.10 4.61 13.71
N TRP A 312 8.92 5.85 13.30
CA TRP A 312 8.96 6.28 11.90
C TRP A 312 10.15 7.16 11.51
N GLY A 313 11.04 7.46 12.47
CA GLY A 313 12.26 8.24 12.25
C GLY A 313 13.28 7.51 11.38
N GLU A 314 14.38 8.17 11.06
CA GLU A 314 15.45 7.59 10.24
C GLU A 314 16.06 6.34 10.88
N GLU A 315 16.23 6.36 12.21
CA GLU A 315 16.67 5.24 13.05
C GLU A 315 15.47 4.50 13.70
N GLY A 316 14.27 4.71 13.18
CA GLY A 316 13.06 4.10 13.71
C GLY A 316 12.90 2.65 13.24
N TYR A 317 12.26 1.81 14.06
CA TYR A 317 12.11 0.39 13.75
C TYR A 317 11.30 0.09 12.47
N LEU A 318 10.58 1.07 11.90
CA LEU A 318 9.93 0.90 10.61
C LEU A 318 10.90 1.11 9.43
N ALA A 319 11.98 1.88 9.61
CA ALA A 319 13.04 2.01 8.60
C ALA A 319 13.72 0.65 8.37
N ASP A 320 13.98 -0.11 9.43
CA ASP A 320 14.50 -1.49 9.37
C ASP A 320 13.56 -2.45 8.60
N ARG A 321 12.28 -2.07 8.50
CA ARG A 321 11.25 -2.83 7.77
C ARG A 321 11.01 -2.30 6.35
N GLY A 322 11.83 -1.33 5.90
CA GLY A 322 11.78 -0.79 4.55
C GLY A 322 10.87 0.43 4.36
N LEU A 323 10.31 0.99 5.45
CA LEU A 323 9.66 2.30 5.36
C LEU A 323 10.72 3.37 5.04
N ILE A 324 10.47 4.17 4.00
CA ILE A 324 11.30 5.31 3.69
C ILE A 324 10.78 6.50 4.53
N PRO A 325 11.58 7.03 5.48
CA PRO A 325 11.14 8.11 6.35
C PRO A 325 10.80 9.39 5.57
N MET A 326 9.89 10.18 6.10
CA MET A 326 9.69 11.55 5.61
C MET A 326 10.85 12.46 6.06
N PRO A 327 11.09 13.57 5.35
CA PRO A 327 11.93 14.64 5.87
C PRO A 327 11.47 15.12 7.27
N ASP A 328 12.40 15.52 8.14
CA ASP A 328 12.12 15.89 9.54
C ASP A 328 10.98 16.91 9.69
N ALA A 329 10.94 17.93 8.82
CA ALA A 329 9.88 18.95 8.84
C ALA A 329 8.48 18.35 8.58
N GLU A 330 8.37 17.37 7.68
CA GLU A 330 7.11 16.65 7.44
C GLU A 330 6.74 15.76 8.62
N ARG A 331 7.70 15.04 9.22
CA ARG A 331 7.45 14.21 10.40
C ARG A 331 6.92 15.06 11.55
N LYS A 332 7.57 16.19 11.84
CA LYS A 332 7.12 17.15 12.86
C LYS A 332 5.70 17.64 12.61
N LYS A 333 5.39 18.01 11.36
CA LYS A 333 4.04 18.45 10.97
C LYS A 333 3.00 17.37 11.27
N PHE A 334 3.16 16.17 10.73
CA PHE A 334 2.17 15.11 10.90
C PHE A 334 2.08 14.57 12.34
N ARG A 335 3.16 14.64 13.10
CA ARG A 335 3.11 14.38 14.54
C ARG A 335 2.27 15.41 15.27
N THR A 336 2.46 16.69 15.00
CA THR A 336 1.68 17.79 15.59
C THR A 336 0.21 17.68 15.20
N ASP A 337 -0.10 17.45 13.92
CA ASP A 337 -1.46 17.26 13.43
C ASP A 337 -2.14 16.05 14.07
N GLY A 338 -1.41 14.95 14.23
CA GLY A 338 -1.91 13.73 14.87
C GLY A 338 -2.19 13.91 16.36
N ALA A 339 -1.26 14.54 17.09
CA ALA A 339 -1.41 14.81 18.52
C ALA A 339 -2.59 15.76 18.80
N ALA A 340 -2.78 16.78 17.96
CA ALA A 340 -3.90 17.72 18.04
C ALA A 340 -5.20 17.19 17.43
N LEU A 341 -5.15 16.03 16.76
CA LEU A 341 -6.29 15.47 15.99
C LEU A 341 -6.85 16.48 14.98
N ASN A 342 -5.96 17.17 14.26
CA ASN A 342 -6.34 18.15 13.24
C ASN A 342 -7.06 17.46 12.07
N ASN A 343 -8.18 18.04 11.65
CA ASN A 343 -8.90 17.52 10.49
C ASN A 343 -8.08 17.69 9.20
N LEU A 344 -8.15 16.71 8.30
CA LEU A 344 -7.53 16.79 7.00
C LEU A 344 -8.06 18.00 6.21
N SER A 345 -7.17 18.67 5.48
CA SER A 345 -7.51 19.70 4.50
C SER A 345 -7.27 19.18 3.08
N MET A 346 -8.23 19.45 2.16
CA MET A 346 -8.18 18.99 0.76
C MET A 346 -7.77 20.13 -0.16
#